data_d772f72af070445bbab5799af88a38d1
#
_entry.id   d772f72af070445bbab5799af88a38d1
#
_cell.length_a   1.000
_cell.length_b   1.000
_cell.length_c   1.000
_cell.angle_alpha   90.00
_cell.angle_beta   90.00
_cell.angle_gamma   90.00
#
_symmetry.space_group_name_H-M   'P 1'
#
loop_
_entity.id
_entity.type
_entity.pdbx_description
1 polymer ?
#
loop_
_entity_poly.entity_id
_entity_poly.type
_entity_poly.pdbx_seq_one_letter_code
_entity_poly.pdbx_strand_id
1 'polypeptide(L)'
;MAAIYFCQVLLLFRISSGLGSGDNSRQNCRPTSHDILGPYYVPNPPRLLQYCTGDPDWYQYDSLFVHGHVYKSDCTTPMANTRIDVWQADHSGNYTLDAQCRGYLRTDSQGYYEFSTLYPGKYHLLNVANFRPAHIHFKVYGKRRHKTLVTQLYFAGDSSLGTNDPCTVCSSGREDLIADVEYFCDSNDRSECIQVVRFDIVLERGTGVSQT
;
A
#
# COMPACT_ATOMS: atom_id res chain seq x y z
N MET A 1 17.92 27.70 16.34
CA MET A 1 18.35 26.32 16.66
C MET A 1 17.11 25.58 17.12
N ALA A 2 16.46 24.88 16.21
CA ALA A 2 15.27 24.08 16.51
C ALA A 2 15.73 22.64 16.79
N ALA A 3 15.44 22.18 17.99
CA ALA A 3 15.76 20.82 18.42
C ALA A 3 14.76 19.85 17.79
N ILE A 4 15.25 18.96 16.96
CA ILE A 4 14.48 17.86 16.37
C ILE A 4 14.29 16.80 17.47
N TYR A 5 13.08 16.75 18.04
CA TYR A 5 12.69 15.65 18.91
C TYR A 5 12.31 14.43 18.07
N PHE A 6 13.22 13.44 18.05
CA PHE A 6 12.88 12.09 17.63
C PHE A 6 12.00 11.46 18.71
N CYS A 7 10.70 11.40 18.45
CA CYS A 7 9.79 10.62 19.27
C CYS A 7 9.91 9.14 18.84
N GLN A 8 10.71 8.35 19.58
CA GLN A 8 10.66 6.89 19.48
C GLN A 8 9.40 6.41 20.19
N VAL A 9 8.36 6.10 19.41
CA VAL A 9 7.17 5.41 19.94
C VAL A 9 7.55 3.94 20.15
N LEU A 10 7.93 3.59 21.38
CA LEU A 10 8.02 2.21 21.83
C LEU A 10 6.59 1.68 22.09
N LEU A 11 6.01 1.02 21.11
CA LEU A 11 4.77 0.27 21.29
C LEU A 11 5.04 -0.98 22.15
N LEU A 12 4.73 -0.90 23.43
CA LEU A 12 4.65 -2.07 24.32
C LEU A 12 3.36 -2.85 24.02
N PHE A 13 3.46 -3.84 23.15
CA PHE A 13 2.39 -4.83 22.99
C PHE A 13 2.29 -5.69 24.27
N ARG A 14 1.20 -5.51 25.02
CA ARG A 14 0.78 -6.50 26.03
C ARG A 14 0.26 -7.74 25.29
N ILE A 15 1.00 -8.84 25.40
CA ILE A 15 0.57 -10.16 24.96
C ILE A 15 -0.49 -10.64 25.95
N SER A 16 -1.76 -10.56 25.55
CA SER A 16 -2.84 -11.26 26.25
C SER A 16 -2.92 -12.67 25.67
N SER A 17 -2.48 -13.65 26.46
CA SER A 17 -2.60 -15.08 26.15
C SER A 17 -4.06 -15.52 26.32
N GLY A 18 -4.84 -15.42 25.26
CA GLY A 18 -6.15 -16.03 25.15
C GLY A 18 -6.04 -17.43 24.54
N LEU A 19 -6.34 -18.45 25.31
CA LEU A 19 -6.42 -19.84 24.89
C LEU A 19 -7.60 -20.05 23.92
N GLY A 20 -7.29 -20.55 22.73
CA GLY A 20 -8.07 -21.55 22.00
C GLY A 20 -9.44 -21.22 21.45
N SER A 21 -9.51 -20.78 20.18
CA SER A 21 -10.57 -21.23 19.29
C SER A 21 -9.90 -21.63 17.97
N GLY A 22 -10.25 -22.81 17.47
CA GLY A 22 -9.65 -23.42 16.29
C GLY A 22 -9.60 -22.48 15.12
N ASP A 23 -8.38 -22.32 14.60
CA ASP A 23 -8.04 -21.43 13.49
C ASP A 23 -8.72 -21.87 12.19
N ASN A 24 -9.85 -21.26 11.89
CA ASN A 24 -10.54 -21.36 10.59
C ASN A 24 -9.82 -20.52 9.48
N SER A 25 -8.66 -19.94 9.77
CA SER A 25 -7.94 -19.04 8.85
C SER A 25 -7.39 -19.75 7.60
N ARG A 26 -7.28 -21.09 7.63
CA ARG A 26 -6.82 -21.89 6.48
C ARG A 26 -7.84 -22.06 5.37
N GLN A 27 -9.13 -21.77 5.63
CA GLN A 27 -10.21 -22.08 4.68
C GLN A 27 -10.35 -21.06 3.53
N ASN A 28 -9.70 -19.89 3.62
CA ASN A 28 -9.83 -18.80 2.63
C ASN A 28 -8.51 -18.20 2.15
N CYS A 29 -7.39 -18.93 2.24
CA CYS A 29 -6.12 -18.46 1.68
C CYS A 29 -6.22 -18.33 0.17
N ARG A 30 -6.12 -17.10 -0.33
CA ARG A 30 -6.11 -16.77 -1.75
C ARG A 30 -4.99 -15.79 -2.07
N PRO A 31 -4.36 -15.90 -3.24
CA PRO A 31 -3.47 -14.85 -3.73
C PRO A 31 -4.20 -13.51 -3.82
N THR A 32 -3.49 -12.45 -3.48
CA THR A 32 -3.97 -11.07 -3.68
C THR A 32 -4.34 -10.85 -5.14
N SER A 33 -5.48 -10.24 -5.38
CA SER A 33 -5.99 -9.96 -6.72
C SER A 33 -5.03 -9.06 -7.48
N HIS A 34 -4.90 -9.31 -8.76
CA HIS A 34 -4.16 -8.43 -9.65
C HIS A 34 -5.01 -7.22 -10.04
N ASP A 35 -4.32 -6.13 -10.37
CA ASP A 35 -4.91 -4.95 -11.00
C ASP A 35 -3.98 -4.44 -12.11
N ILE A 36 -4.41 -3.42 -12.83
CA ILE A 36 -3.64 -2.89 -13.96
C ILE A 36 -2.39 -2.12 -13.50
N LEU A 37 -1.34 -2.16 -14.32
CA LEU A 37 -0.13 -1.36 -14.09
C LEU A 37 -0.40 0.15 -14.21
N GLY A 38 -1.33 0.51 -15.08
CA GLY A 38 -1.61 1.91 -15.40
C GLY A 38 -0.52 2.58 -16.23
N PRO A 39 -0.78 3.81 -16.71
CA PRO A 39 0.13 4.51 -17.63
C PRO A 39 1.28 5.25 -16.95
N TYR A 40 1.29 5.33 -15.61
CA TYR A 40 2.24 6.14 -14.85
C TYR A 40 3.36 5.34 -14.20
N TYR A 41 3.46 4.04 -14.47
CA TYR A 41 4.58 3.24 -13.98
C TYR A 41 5.89 3.66 -14.68
N VAL A 42 6.93 3.93 -13.86
CA VAL A 42 8.28 4.18 -14.36
C VAL A 42 9.17 3.03 -13.87
N PRO A 43 9.82 2.28 -14.76
CA PRO A 43 10.69 1.19 -14.38
C PRO A 43 11.93 1.69 -13.64
N ASN A 44 12.47 0.84 -12.76
CA ASN A 44 13.65 1.15 -11.95
C ASN A 44 13.55 2.45 -11.14
N PRO A 45 12.46 2.65 -10.39
CA PRO A 45 12.33 3.84 -9.56
C PRO A 45 13.46 3.88 -8.52
N PRO A 46 13.80 5.06 -7.95
CA PRO A 46 14.76 5.19 -6.87
C PRO A 46 14.23 4.52 -5.59
N ARG A 47 15.07 4.44 -4.55
CA ARG A 47 14.59 4.03 -3.23
C ARG A 47 13.48 4.99 -2.78
N LEU A 48 12.40 4.44 -2.22
CA LEU A 48 11.25 5.23 -1.78
C LEU A 48 11.67 6.26 -0.74
N LEU A 49 11.33 7.52 -1.00
CA LEU A 49 11.50 8.60 -0.05
C LEU A 49 10.39 8.53 1.00
N GLN A 50 10.65 9.10 2.18
CA GLN A 50 9.71 9.04 3.30
C GLN A 50 8.39 9.77 2.99
N TYR A 51 8.43 10.81 2.16
CA TYR A 51 7.25 11.62 1.81
C TYR A 51 7.07 11.69 0.29
N CYS A 52 5.81 11.74 -0.12
CA CYS A 52 5.38 11.72 -1.52
C CYS A 52 5.57 13.05 -2.24
N THR A 53 5.92 14.12 -1.56
CA THR A 53 6.08 15.44 -2.17
C THR A 53 7.43 16.06 -1.86
N GLY A 54 7.98 16.80 -2.84
CA GLY A 54 9.08 17.74 -2.61
C GLY A 54 8.63 19.09 -2.04
N ASP A 55 7.34 19.26 -1.77
CA ASP A 55 6.77 20.47 -1.18
C ASP A 55 7.27 20.63 0.27
N PRO A 56 7.86 21.76 0.65
CA PRO A 56 8.27 22.02 2.03
C PRO A 56 7.10 22.04 3.01
N ASP A 57 5.89 22.25 2.51
CA ASP A 57 4.66 22.30 3.32
C ASP A 57 3.93 20.94 3.43
N TRP A 58 4.63 19.83 3.12
CA TRP A 58 4.10 18.46 3.18
C TRP A 58 3.34 18.13 4.47
N TYR A 59 3.70 18.76 5.59
CA TYR A 59 3.06 18.57 6.91
C TYR A 59 1.63 19.11 6.99
N GLN A 60 1.18 19.86 5.99
CA GLN A 60 -0.21 20.37 5.88
C GLN A 60 -1.14 19.33 5.23
N TYR A 61 -0.61 18.24 4.72
CA TYR A 61 -1.39 17.21 4.04
C TYR A 61 -1.56 15.98 4.92
N ASP A 62 -2.60 15.20 4.64
CA ASP A 62 -2.91 13.96 5.36
C ASP A 62 -1.77 12.94 5.23
N SER A 63 -1.03 12.72 6.30
CA SER A 63 0.01 11.73 6.37
C SER A 63 -0.58 10.33 6.48
N LEU A 64 -0.09 9.40 5.65
CA LEU A 64 -0.50 8.01 5.60
C LEU A 64 0.68 7.08 5.88
N PHE A 65 0.54 6.20 6.86
CA PHE A 65 1.47 5.12 7.13
C PHE A 65 0.92 3.80 6.57
N VAL A 66 1.63 3.21 5.62
CA VAL A 66 1.24 1.94 4.99
C VAL A 66 2.20 0.85 5.43
N HIS A 67 1.65 -0.27 5.92
CA HIS A 67 2.44 -1.41 6.32
C HIS A 67 1.75 -2.74 5.98
N GLY A 68 2.51 -3.83 6.02
CA GLY A 68 1.98 -5.16 5.79
C GLY A 68 3.08 -6.20 5.61
N HIS A 69 2.67 -7.40 5.24
CA HIS A 69 3.59 -8.50 4.96
C HIS A 69 3.39 -9.01 3.53
N VAL A 70 4.46 -9.52 2.95
CA VAL A 70 4.38 -10.31 1.72
C VAL A 70 4.54 -11.79 2.08
N TYR A 71 3.53 -12.58 1.72
CA TYR A 71 3.49 -14.02 1.96
C TYR A 71 3.59 -14.82 0.66
N LYS A 72 4.03 -16.06 0.80
CA LYS A 72 3.89 -17.06 -0.26
C LYS A 72 2.41 -17.46 -0.41
N SER A 73 2.15 -18.28 -1.44
CA SER A 73 0.82 -18.81 -1.76
C SER A 73 0.16 -19.68 -0.66
N ASP A 74 0.85 -19.93 0.43
CA ASP A 74 0.32 -20.60 1.62
C ASP A 74 -0.24 -19.64 2.68
N CYS A 75 -0.21 -18.31 2.41
CA CYS A 75 -0.65 -17.21 3.27
C CYS A 75 0.03 -17.11 4.63
N THR A 76 1.07 -17.89 4.88
CA THR A 76 1.74 -17.95 6.19
C THR A 76 3.25 -17.82 6.11
N THR A 77 3.87 -18.34 5.05
CA THR A 77 5.32 -18.25 4.90
C THR A 77 5.72 -16.87 4.38
N PRO A 78 6.49 -16.09 5.16
CA PRO A 78 6.90 -14.75 4.74
C PRO A 78 7.90 -14.78 3.59
N MET A 79 7.88 -13.74 2.77
CA MET A 79 8.81 -13.55 1.67
C MET A 79 9.82 -12.45 1.99
N ALA A 80 10.95 -12.83 2.57
CA ALA A 80 12.04 -11.92 2.93
C ALA A 80 12.72 -11.30 1.72
N ASN A 81 13.22 -10.05 1.88
CA ASN A 81 13.98 -9.28 0.88
C ASN A 81 13.27 -9.21 -0.49
N THR A 82 11.94 -9.19 -0.50
CA THR A 82 11.13 -9.06 -1.71
C THR A 82 11.08 -7.60 -2.13
N ARG A 83 11.39 -7.30 -3.38
CA ARG A 83 11.30 -5.95 -3.92
C ARG A 83 9.84 -5.60 -4.18
N ILE A 84 9.46 -4.40 -3.78
CA ILE A 84 8.15 -3.80 -4.02
C ILE A 84 8.42 -2.42 -4.64
N ASP A 85 7.95 -2.19 -5.85
CA ASP A 85 7.86 -0.84 -6.41
C ASP A 85 6.47 -0.30 -6.09
N VAL A 86 6.42 0.95 -5.60
CA VAL A 86 5.17 1.66 -5.29
C VAL A 86 5.10 2.98 -6.04
N TRP A 87 3.92 3.40 -6.45
CA TRP A 87 3.66 4.72 -7.03
C TRP A 87 2.21 5.12 -6.84
N GLN A 88 1.97 6.41 -6.74
CA GLN A 88 0.65 6.98 -6.50
C GLN A 88 0.55 8.41 -7.07
N ALA A 89 -0.67 8.93 -7.14
CA ALA A 89 -0.90 10.36 -7.32
C ALA A 89 -0.49 11.13 -6.06
N ASP A 90 -0.17 12.41 -6.19
CA ASP A 90 -0.04 13.33 -5.06
C ASP A 90 -1.40 13.57 -4.38
N HIS A 91 -1.44 14.39 -3.33
CA HIS A 91 -2.66 14.74 -2.60
C HIS A 91 -3.73 15.43 -3.48
N SER A 92 -3.32 16.05 -4.56
CA SER A 92 -4.20 16.74 -5.52
C SER A 92 -4.66 15.87 -6.69
N GLY A 93 -4.25 14.59 -6.72
CA GLY A 93 -4.61 13.64 -7.78
C GLY A 93 -3.72 13.72 -9.02
N ASN A 94 -2.52 14.31 -8.95
CA ASN A 94 -1.62 14.41 -10.07
C ASN A 94 -0.52 13.33 -10.00
N TYR A 95 -0.20 12.73 -11.15
CA TYR A 95 0.96 11.87 -11.29
C TYR A 95 2.13 12.62 -11.88
N THR A 96 3.27 12.55 -11.21
CA THR A 96 4.55 13.02 -11.75
C THR A 96 5.36 11.86 -12.29
N LEU A 97 6.22 12.10 -13.29
CA LEU A 97 7.12 11.08 -13.85
C LEU A 97 8.51 11.11 -13.21
N ASP A 98 8.78 12.09 -12.36
CA ASP A 98 9.99 12.17 -11.55
C ASP A 98 9.94 11.20 -10.33
N ALA A 99 10.88 11.36 -9.40
CA ALA A 99 10.98 10.52 -8.22
C ALA A 99 9.92 10.81 -7.14
N GLN A 100 9.03 11.78 -7.36
CA GLN A 100 7.98 12.10 -6.38
C GLN A 100 6.90 11.01 -6.39
N CYS A 101 6.38 10.69 -5.22
CA CYS A 101 5.32 9.71 -5.01
C CYS A 101 5.57 8.35 -5.66
N ARG A 102 6.85 7.97 -5.86
CA ARG A 102 7.25 6.66 -6.37
C ARG A 102 8.60 6.23 -5.85
N GLY A 103 8.77 4.93 -5.72
CA GLY A 103 10.04 4.38 -5.30
C GLY A 103 9.96 2.88 -5.13
N TYR A 104 11.08 2.27 -4.72
CA TYR A 104 11.09 0.87 -4.31
C TYR A 104 11.48 0.74 -2.84
N LEU A 105 10.98 -0.32 -2.23
CA LEU A 105 11.39 -0.81 -0.92
C LEU A 105 11.59 -2.34 -0.98
N ARG A 106 12.04 -2.90 0.14
CA ARG A 106 12.17 -4.36 0.27
C ARG A 106 11.63 -4.80 1.62
N THR A 107 11.00 -5.97 1.62
CA THR A 107 10.59 -6.61 2.86
C THR A 107 11.80 -7.02 3.70
N ASP A 108 11.64 -7.00 5.00
CA ASP A 108 12.62 -7.51 5.98
C ASP A 108 12.69 -9.06 6.00
N SER A 109 13.36 -9.61 7.01
CA SER A 109 13.50 -11.06 7.20
C SER A 109 12.18 -11.78 7.50
N GLN A 110 11.19 -11.06 8.03
CA GLN A 110 9.85 -11.55 8.35
C GLN A 110 8.84 -11.27 7.25
N GLY A 111 9.28 -10.77 6.10
CA GLY A 111 8.39 -10.40 5.00
C GLY A 111 7.65 -9.09 5.22
N TYR A 112 7.96 -8.37 6.29
CA TYR A 112 7.32 -7.10 6.64
C TYR A 112 7.85 -5.96 5.77
N TYR A 113 6.96 -5.03 5.42
CA TYR A 113 7.28 -3.78 4.76
C TYR A 113 6.49 -2.63 5.36
N GLU A 114 7.05 -1.44 5.30
CA GLU A 114 6.40 -0.20 5.71
C GLU A 114 6.94 1.00 4.94
N PHE A 115 6.11 2.01 4.81
CA PHE A 115 6.53 3.32 4.32
C PHE A 115 5.52 4.39 4.73
N SER A 116 6.01 5.63 4.87
CA SER A 116 5.17 6.81 5.04
C SER A 116 4.98 7.50 3.70
N THR A 117 3.79 8.00 3.48
CA THR A 117 3.41 8.75 2.28
C THR A 117 2.31 9.77 2.62
N LEU A 118 1.77 10.45 1.62
CA LEU A 118 0.55 11.23 1.74
C LEU A 118 -0.65 10.43 1.26
N TYR A 119 -1.83 10.70 1.83
CA TYR A 119 -3.07 10.13 1.30
C TYR A 119 -3.24 10.58 -0.16
N PRO A 120 -3.36 9.65 -1.13
CA PRO A 120 -3.43 10.02 -2.55
C PRO A 120 -4.75 10.71 -2.87
N GLY A 121 -4.68 11.73 -3.72
CA GLY A 121 -5.86 12.34 -4.29
C GLY A 121 -6.53 11.43 -5.32
N LYS A 122 -7.83 11.63 -5.50
CA LYS A 122 -8.57 11.05 -6.63
C LYS A 122 -8.15 11.73 -7.92
N TYR A 123 -8.01 10.98 -9.00
CA TYR A 123 -7.63 11.58 -10.28
C TYR A 123 -8.63 11.33 -11.39
N HIS A 124 -8.69 12.28 -12.35
CA HIS A 124 -9.51 12.15 -13.55
C HIS A 124 -8.83 11.29 -14.61
N LEU A 125 -9.58 10.36 -15.19
CA LEU A 125 -9.23 9.87 -16.51
C LEU A 125 -9.58 10.95 -17.56
N LEU A 126 -8.73 11.09 -18.58
CA LEU A 126 -8.99 12.02 -19.67
C LEU A 126 -10.37 11.77 -20.30
N ASN A 127 -11.15 12.85 -20.48
CA ASN A 127 -12.48 12.83 -21.08
C ASN A 127 -13.56 12.07 -20.30
N VAL A 128 -13.38 11.84 -19.01
CA VAL A 128 -14.38 11.21 -18.13
C VAL A 128 -14.74 12.15 -17.01
N ALA A 129 -16.04 12.32 -16.72
CA ALA A 129 -16.50 13.24 -15.69
C ALA A 129 -16.23 12.75 -14.25
N ASN A 130 -16.11 11.43 -14.06
CA ASN A 130 -15.92 10.83 -12.75
C ASN A 130 -14.44 10.66 -12.41
N PHE A 131 -14.15 10.71 -11.11
CA PHE A 131 -12.83 10.45 -10.59
C PHE A 131 -12.62 8.95 -10.39
N ARG A 132 -11.40 8.48 -10.61
CA ARG A 132 -10.95 7.21 -10.07
C ARG A 132 -10.82 7.31 -8.54
N PRO A 133 -11.11 6.21 -7.79
CA PRO A 133 -10.88 6.20 -6.36
C PRO A 133 -9.41 6.46 -6.02
N ALA A 134 -9.16 7.02 -4.83
CA ALA A 134 -7.82 7.13 -4.28
C ALA A 134 -7.16 5.75 -4.22
N HIS A 135 -5.90 5.63 -4.66
CA HIS A 135 -5.21 4.34 -4.67
C HIS A 135 -3.69 4.46 -4.71
N ILE A 136 -3.02 3.42 -4.24
CA ILE A 136 -1.58 3.24 -4.34
C ILE A 136 -1.30 2.00 -5.17
N HIS A 137 -0.45 2.12 -6.17
CA HIS A 137 0.00 1.01 -6.99
C HIS A 137 1.13 0.24 -6.34
N PHE A 138 1.12 -1.07 -6.52
CA PHE A 138 2.17 -1.99 -6.07
C PHE A 138 2.60 -2.90 -7.22
N LYS A 139 3.91 -3.05 -7.39
CA LYS A 139 4.49 -4.13 -8.19
C LYS A 139 5.43 -4.94 -7.30
N VAL A 140 4.97 -6.10 -6.90
CA VAL A 140 5.67 -7.00 -5.98
C VAL A 140 6.38 -8.08 -6.78
N TYR A 141 7.71 -8.10 -6.73
CA TYR A 141 8.51 -9.00 -7.55
C TYR A 141 8.53 -10.41 -6.97
N GLY A 142 7.90 -11.32 -7.69
CA GLY A 142 7.93 -12.72 -7.33
C GLY A 142 9.34 -13.29 -7.41
N LYS A 143 9.68 -14.20 -6.49
CA LYS A 143 10.95 -14.91 -6.45
C LYS A 143 10.73 -16.40 -6.61
N ARG A 144 11.67 -17.09 -7.24
CA ARG A 144 11.66 -18.53 -7.41
C ARG A 144 10.39 -19.00 -8.14
N ARG A 145 9.45 -19.63 -7.41
CA ARG A 145 8.20 -20.19 -7.95
C ARG A 145 6.98 -19.30 -7.70
N HIS A 146 7.16 -17.99 -7.53
CA HIS A 146 6.07 -17.05 -7.36
C HIS A 146 6.05 -16.05 -8.50
N LYS A 147 4.85 -15.73 -8.96
CA LYS A 147 4.63 -14.73 -10.01
C LYS A 147 4.86 -13.33 -9.44
N THR A 148 5.32 -12.42 -10.29
CA THR A 148 5.28 -10.99 -10.00
C THR A 148 3.82 -10.54 -10.01
N LEU A 149 3.41 -9.83 -8.96
CA LEU A 149 2.07 -9.26 -8.82
C LEU A 149 2.12 -7.78 -9.15
N VAL A 150 1.19 -7.33 -9.98
CA VAL A 150 0.83 -5.93 -10.13
C VAL A 150 -0.56 -5.77 -9.54
N THR A 151 -0.73 -4.85 -8.60
CA THR A 151 -1.99 -4.62 -7.90
C THR A 151 -2.12 -3.17 -7.46
N GLN A 152 -3.26 -2.83 -6.88
CA GLN A 152 -3.54 -1.51 -6.31
C GLN A 152 -4.18 -1.69 -4.93
N LEU A 153 -3.82 -0.84 -3.98
CA LEU A 153 -4.48 -0.68 -2.70
C LEU A 153 -5.49 0.45 -2.82
N TYR A 154 -6.73 0.18 -2.47
CA TYR A 154 -7.83 1.13 -2.37
C TYR A 154 -8.23 1.33 -0.91
N PHE A 155 -9.00 2.38 -0.64
CA PHE A 155 -9.38 2.78 0.72
C PHE A 155 -10.88 2.63 0.92
N ALA A 156 -11.29 1.99 2.01
CA ALA A 156 -12.69 1.80 2.35
C ALA A 156 -13.44 3.14 2.51
N GLY A 157 -14.69 3.16 2.12
CA GLY A 157 -15.53 4.37 2.18
C GLY A 157 -15.38 5.34 1.00
N ASP A 158 -14.46 5.08 0.05
CA ASP A 158 -14.38 5.89 -1.15
C ASP A 158 -15.59 5.63 -2.07
N SER A 159 -16.38 6.67 -2.33
CA SER A 159 -17.60 6.59 -3.14
C SER A 159 -17.36 6.27 -4.64
N SER A 160 -16.11 6.32 -5.08
CA SER A 160 -15.73 6.02 -6.46
C SER A 160 -15.33 4.56 -6.68
N LEU A 161 -15.44 3.69 -5.67
CA LEU A 161 -15.08 2.28 -5.77
C LEU A 161 -16.04 1.45 -6.63
N GLY A 162 -15.55 0.36 -7.15
CA GLY A 162 -16.33 -0.66 -7.87
C GLY A 162 -16.97 -0.12 -9.13
N THR A 163 -18.29 -0.22 -9.24
CA THR A 163 -19.04 0.23 -10.43
C THR A 163 -19.01 1.74 -10.67
N ASN A 164 -18.58 2.52 -9.68
CA ASN A 164 -18.41 3.97 -9.79
C ASN A 164 -17.03 4.36 -10.31
N ASP A 165 -16.07 3.43 -10.36
CA ASP A 165 -14.75 3.68 -10.93
C ASP A 165 -14.87 3.77 -12.48
N PRO A 166 -14.51 4.89 -13.09
CA PRO A 166 -14.52 5.01 -14.55
C PRO A 166 -13.53 4.07 -15.25
N CYS A 167 -12.60 3.47 -14.53
CA CYS A 167 -11.70 2.43 -15.05
C CYS A 167 -12.39 1.06 -15.06
N THR A 168 -13.06 0.72 -16.13
CA THR A 168 -13.83 -0.54 -16.25
C THR A 168 -12.99 -1.81 -16.23
N VAL A 169 -11.68 -1.70 -16.40
CA VAL A 169 -10.72 -2.83 -16.36
C VAL A 169 -9.94 -2.90 -15.04
N CYS A 170 -10.18 -1.96 -14.13
CA CYS A 170 -9.58 -1.92 -12.81
C CYS A 170 -10.35 -2.80 -11.82
N SER A 171 -9.66 -3.22 -10.78
CA SER A 171 -10.19 -4.14 -9.78
C SER A 171 -10.67 -3.44 -8.48
N SER A 172 -11.05 -2.16 -8.56
CA SER A 172 -11.39 -1.32 -7.39
C SER A 172 -12.63 -1.76 -6.60
N GLY A 173 -13.38 -2.74 -7.08
CA GLY A 173 -14.50 -3.38 -6.35
C GLY A 173 -14.11 -4.70 -5.65
N ARG A 174 -12.84 -5.10 -5.68
CA ARG A 174 -12.36 -6.32 -5.04
C ARG A 174 -12.08 -6.08 -3.57
N GLU A 175 -12.77 -6.80 -2.68
CA GLU A 175 -12.64 -6.65 -1.23
C GLU A 175 -11.21 -6.85 -0.72
N ASP A 176 -10.46 -7.78 -1.32
CA ASP A 176 -9.07 -8.05 -0.95
C ASP A 176 -8.07 -6.94 -1.37
N LEU A 177 -8.53 -5.93 -2.11
CA LEU A 177 -7.76 -4.75 -2.50
C LEU A 177 -8.21 -3.47 -1.76
N ILE A 178 -9.25 -3.55 -0.94
CA ILE A 178 -9.81 -2.43 -0.20
C ILE A 178 -9.44 -2.58 1.27
N ALA A 179 -8.75 -1.60 1.83
CA ALA A 179 -8.35 -1.61 3.23
C ALA A 179 -9.00 -0.48 4.01
N ASP A 180 -9.29 -0.74 5.29
CA ASP A 180 -9.74 0.26 6.23
C ASP A 180 -8.59 1.20 6.61
N VAL A 181 -8.92 2.48 6.85
CA VAL A 181 -8.00 3.48 7.38
C VAL A 181 -8.23 3.61 8.88
N GLU A 182 -7.22 3.29 9.67
CA GLU A 182 -7.22 3.49 11.11
C GLU A 182 -6.62 4.86 11.44
N TYR A 183 -7.19 5.54 12.45
CA TYR A 183 -6.75 6.86 12.88
C TYR A 183 -6.16 6.79 14.28
N PHE A 184 -4.91 7.18 14.45
CA PHE A 184 -4.23 7.27 15.72
C PHE A 184 -3.98 8.74 16.05
N CYS A 185 -4.71 9.25 17.03
CA CYS A 185 -4.69 10.66 17.43
C CYS A 185 -4.09 10.78 18.83
N ASP A 186 -3.18 11.72 19.03
CA ASP A 186 -2.57 12.00 20.35
C ASP A 186 -3.48 12.91 21.21
N SER A 187 -4.42 13.60 20.61
CA SER A 187 -5.39 14.48 21.25
C SER A 187 -6.78 14.29 20.66
N ASN A 188 -7.77 15.00 21.23
CA ASN A 188 -9.11 15.06 20.65
C ASN A 188 -9.17 15.91 19.36
N ASP A 189 -8.03 16.44 18.91
CA ASP A 189 -7.91 17.20 17.66
C ASP A 189 -7.53 16.23 16.52
N ARG A 190 -8.46 16.03 15.59
CA ARG A 190 -8.25 15.18 14.42
C ARG A 190 -7.18 15.68 13.45
N SER A 191 -6.74 16.94 13.57
CA SER A 191 -5.67 17.48 12.74
C SER A 191 -4.28 16.91 13.08
N GLU A 192 -4.14 16.24 14.23
CA GLU A 192 -2.90 15.61 14.69
C GLU A 192 -2.94 14.08 14.59
N CYS A 193 -3.87 13.51 13.83
CA CYS A 193 -3.99 12.06 13.65
C CYS A 193 -3.05 11.54 12.57
N ILE A 194 -2.45 10.39 12.84
CA ILE A 194 -1.76 9.59 11.81
C ILE A 194 -2.77 8.60 11.24
N GLN A 195 -2.89 8.56 9.94
CA GLN A 195 -3.66 7.56 9.22
C GLN A 195 -2.79 6.32 9.00
N VAL A 196 -3.31 5.15 9.34
CA VAL A 196 -2.58 3.88 9.21
C VAL A 196 -3.41 2.90 8.39
N VAL A 197 -2.77 2.24 7.43
CA VAL A 197 -3.37 1.21 6.60
C VAL A 197 -2.51 -0.03 6.61
N ARG A 198 -3.14 -1.18 6.87
CA ARG A 198 -2.51 -2.48 6.72
C ARG A 198 -2.91 -3.11 5.40
N PHE A 199 -1.92 -3.54 4.60
CA PHE A 199 -2.13 -4.24 3.35
C PHE A 199 -1.20 -5.45 3.23
N ASP A 200 -1.70 -6.63 3.58
CA ASP A 200 -0.96 -7.90 3.43
C ASP A 200 -1.10 -8.42 2.00
N ILE A 201 -0.01 -8.93 1.44
CA ILE A 201 0.08 -9.38 0.06
C ILE A 201 0.45 -10.85 0.00
N VAL A 202 -0.34 -11.64 -0.71
CA VAL A 202 -0.08 -13.07 -0.96
C VAL A 202 0.26 -13.27 -2.43
N LEU A 203 1.46 -13.80 -2.72
CA LEU A 203 1.88 -14.04 -4.10
C LEU A 203 1.40 -15.40 -4.62
N GLU A 204 0.86 -15.41 -5.84
CA GLU A 204 0.47 -16.61 -6.53
C GLU A 204 1.69 -17.47 -6.88
N ARG A 205 1.56 -18.80 -6.74
CA ARG A 205 2.55 -19.76 -7.21
C ARG A 205 2.58 -19.80 -8.74
N GLY A 206 3.74 -19.62 -9.32
CA GLY A 206 3.96 -19.68 -10.76
C GLY A 206 4.91 -20.80 -11.16
N THR A 207 4.88 -21.15 -12.41
CA THR A 207 5.80 -22.10 -13.04
C THR A 207 7.12 -21.42 -13.37
N GLY A 208 7.80 -20.88 -12.37
CA GLY A 208 9.18 -20.39 -12.33
C GLY A 208 9.90 -20.13 -13.65
N VAL A 209 9.54 -19.04 -14.33
CA VAL A 209 10.47 -18.38 -15.26
C VAL A 209 10.84 -17.06 -14.57
N SER A 210 12.08 -16.97 -14.10
CA SER A 210 12.67 -15.71 -13.65
C SER A 210 12.75 -14.80 -14.87
N GLN A 211 11.94 -13.74 -14.90
CA GLN A 211 12.23 -12.63 -15.80
C GLN A 211 13.39 -11.87 -15.17
N THR A 212 14.58 -12.07 -15.73
CA THR A 212 15.80 -11.30 -15.48
C THR A 212 15.60 -9.85 -15.92
#